data_3b3e1405f68db8c69c757d9eaea9613a
#
_entry.id   3b3e1405f68db8c69c757d9eaea9613a
#
_cell.length_a   1.000
_cell.length_b   1.000
_cell.length_c   1.000
_cell.angle_alpha   90.00
_cell.angle_beta   90.00
_cell.angle_gamma   90.00
#
_symmetry.space_group_name_H-M   'P 1'
#
loop_
_entity.id
_entity.type
_entity.pdbx_description
1 polymer ?
#
loop_
_entity_poly.entity_id
_entity_poly.type
_entity_poly.pdbx_seq_one_letter_code
_entity_poly.pdbx_strand_id
1 'polypeptide(L)'
;MKRLILAVAGTIAGLIALLSFQTHAGPAAVGSLPAATLGPGPSPASGGPDAVTTLGQTVHTQFDTIQVRIVTVGGQIRSVAFAKLAGDEQLSDLINAHAGPLLLQRTLKAQSADIDTVSGATYTSDGYRQSLQSALDKAARAVSPRPA
;
A
#
# COMPACT_ATOMS: atom_id res chain seq x y z
N MET A 1 -22.20 44.43 -12.33
CA MET A 1 -21.09 44.21 -11.43
C MET A 1 -21.52 43.59 -10.09
N LYS A 2 -22.70 43.87 -9.53
CA LYS A 2 -23.16 43.26 -8.29
C LYS A 2 -23.45 41.74 -8.34
N ARG A 3 -23.78 41.20 -9.48
CA ARG A 3 -24.08 39.77 -9.69
C ARG A 3 -22.84 38.87 -9.74
N LEU A 4 -21.69 39.44 -10.11
CA LEU A 4 -20.42 38.70 -10.16
C LEU A 4 -19.82 38.47 -8.76
N ILE A 5 -20.04 39.41 -7.85
CA ILE A 5 -19.53 39.37 -6.47
C ILE A 5 -20.25 38.27 -5.67
N LEU A 6 -21.54 38.04 -5.92
CA LEU A 6 -22.31 36.99 -5.25
C LEU A 6 -21.89 35.57 -5.67
N ALA A 7 -21.43 35.40 -6.92
CA ALA A 7 -20.98 34.09 -7.41
C ALA A 7 -19.62 33.70 -6.80
N VAL A 8 -18.74 34.68 -6.59
CA VAL A 8 -17.41 34.43 -5.97
C VAL A 8 -17.55 34.15 -4.46
N ALA A 9 -18.47 34.81 -3.78
CA ALA A 9 -18.72 34.58 -2.34
C ALA A 9 -19.27 33.17 -2.08
N GLY A 10 -20.10 32.63 -2.98
CA GLY A 10 -20.65 31.28 -2.87
C GLY A 10 -19.61 30.19 -3.01
N THR A 11 -18.63 30.36 -3.90
CA THR A 11 -17.54 29.39 -4.11
C THR A 11 -16.57 29.34 -2.93
N ILE A 12 -16.29 30.46 -2.31
CA ILE A 12 -15.38 30.50 -1.14
C ILE A 12 -16.04 29.84 0.08
N ALA A 13 -17.34 30.07 0.29
CA ALA A 13 -18.09 29.44 1.39
C ALA A 13 -18.18 27.92 1.21
N GLY A 14 -18.32 27.44 -0.03
CA GLY A 14 -18.33 25.99 -0.32
C GLY A 14 -16.97 25.31 -0.07
N LEU A 15 -15.88 26.00 -0.37
CA LEU A 15 -14.53 25.45 -0.16
C LEU A 15 -14.18 25.36 1.33
N ILE A 16 -14.61 26.32 2.13
CA ILE A 16 -14.38 26.32 3.58
C ILE A 16 -15.18 25.21 4.27
N ALA A 17 -16.39 24.91 3.79
CA ALA A 17 -17.20 23.80 4.32
C ALA A 17 -16.57 22.42 4.04
N LEU A 18 -15.89 22.24 2.93
CA LEU A 18 -15.20 20.98 2.59
C LEU A 18 -13.92 20.78 3.42
N LEU A 19 -13.23 21.85 3.80
CA LEU A 19 -12.04 21.77 4.67
C LEU A 19 -12.40 21.53 6.15
N SER A 20 -13.60 21.87 6.59
CA SER A 20 -14.04 21.68 7.96
C SER A 20 -14.44 20.25 8.31
N PHE A 21 -14.55 19.37 7.33
CA PHE A 21 -14.96 17.97 7.56
C PHE A 21 -13.80 17.03 7.96
N GLN A 22 -12.55 17.53 8.01
CA GLN A 22 -11.37 16.71 8.31
C GLN A 22 -10.87 16.78 9.76
N THR A 23 -11.51 17.55 10.64
CA THR A 23 -11.04 17.69 12.03
C THR A 23 -12.09 17.30 13.05
N HIS A 24 -12.44 16.02 13.12
CA HIS A 24 -13.01 15.46 14.34
C HIS A 24 -12.04 14.44 14.94
N ALA A 25 -10.95 14.97 15.49
CA ALA A 25 -10.20 14.27 16.53
C ALA A 25 -10.72 14.75 17.87
N GLY A 26 -11.42 13.91 18.60
CA GLY A 26 -11.89 14.18 19.95
C GLY A 26 -10.72 14.36 20.92
N PRO A 27 -10.92 15.08 22.06
CA PRO A 27 -9.85 15.34 23.01
C PRO A 27 -9.49 14.06 23.77
N ALA A 28 -8.29 13.58 23.54
CA ALA A 28 -7.71 12.51 24.35
C ALA A 28 -6.97 13.10 25.54
N ALA A 29 -7.27 12.55 26.70
CA ALA A 29 -6.70 12.88 27.99
C ALA A 29 -5.17 12.77 28.02
N VAL A 30 -4.57 13.73 28.70
CA VAL A 30 -3.15 13.79 29.03
C VAL A 30 -2.75 12.67 29.99
N GLY A 31 -1.77 11.90 29.61
CA GLY A 31 -1.14 10.89 30.47
C GLY A 31 0.24 10.48 29.94
N SER A 32 1.27 11.12 30.52
CA SER A 32 2.65 10.66 30.67
C SER A 32 3.40 10.02 29.50
N LEU A 33 4.41 10.76 29.02
CA LEU A 33 5.53 10.29 28.20
C LEU A 33 6.39 9.27 28.98
N PRO A 34 6.97 8.27 28.27
CA PRO A 34 8.41 8.38 28.06
C PRO A 34 8.87 8.10 26.61
N ALA A 35 9.88 8.88 26.25
CA ALA A 35 10.95 8.65 25.28
C ALA A 35 10.66 7.95 23.94
N ALA A 36 10.87 8.78 22.95
CA ALA A 36 11.18 8.50 21.55
C ALA A 36 11.80 7.13 21.23
N THR A 37 11.16 6.42 20.33
CA THR A 37 11.87 5.64 19.33
C THR A 37 11.22 5.90 18.00
N LEU A 38 11.93 6.60 17.13
CA LEU A 38 11.61 6.83 15.73
C LEU A 38 11.51 5.49 15.02
N GLY A 39 10.30 5.06 14.70
CA GLY A 39 10.04 3.98 13.77
C GLY A 39 9.12 4.50 12.67
N PRO A 40 9.59 4.62 11.43
CA PRO A 40 8.72 4.95 10.33
C PRO A 40 8.11 3.68 9.78
N GLY A 41 6.82 3.54 9.87
CA GLY A 41 6.12 2.50 9.14
C GLY A 41 4.63 2.54 9.40
N PRO A 42 3.79 2.53 8.37
CA PRO A 42 2.38 2.30 8.59
C PRO A 42 2.23 0.96 9.29
N SER A 43 1.65 0.97 10.48
CA SER A 43 1.30 -0.22 11.24
C SER A 43 0.62 -1.23 10.32
N PRO A 44 1.08 -2.48 10.27
CA PRO A 44 0.31 -3.52 9.61
C PRO A 44 -1.04 -3.59 10.31
N ALA A 45 -2.11 -3.51 9.53
CA ALA A 45 -3.44 -3.83 10.00
C ALA A 45 -3.34 -5.14 10.79
N SER A 46 -3.74 -5.10 12.05
CA SER A 46 -3.71 -6.24 12.95
C SER A 46 -4.48 -7.39 12.31
N GLY A 47 -3.76 -8.30 11.69
CA GLY A 47 -4.32 -9.59 11.31
C GLY A 47 -4.73 -10.30 12.59
N GLY A 48 -5.89 -10.95 12.58
CA GLY A 48 -6.32 -11.81 13.68
C GLY A 48 -5.27 -12.90 14.01
N PRO A 49 -5.50 -13.74 15.01
CA PRO A 49 -4.52 -14.72 15.52
C PRO A 49 -3.95 -15.67 14.46
N ASP A 50 -4.62 -15.83 13.31
CA ASP A 50 -4.19 -16.69 12.21
C ASP A 50 -3.57 -15.92 11.02
N ALA A 51 -3.24 -14.64 11.21
CA ALA A 51 -2.66 -13.83 10.15
C ALA A 51 -1.16 -14.07 10.03
N VAL A 52 -0.73 -14.51 8.87
CA VAL A 52 0.68 -14.68 8.51
C VAL A 52 1.12 -13.53 7.65
N THR A 53 2.07 -12.74 8.15
CA THR A 53 2.71 -11.67 7.39
C THR A 53 3.97 -12.20 6.72
N THR A 54 4.06 -12.08 5.42
CA THR A 54 5.19 -12.60 4.66
C THR A 54 5.78 -11.53 3.72
N LEU A 55 7.11 -11.45 3.69
CA LEU A 55 7.86 -10.60 2.77
C LEU A 55 8.36 -11.43 1.59
N GLY A 56 8.10 -10.93 0.38
CA GLY A 56 8.71 -11.41 -0.84
C GLY A 56 10.21 -11.13 -0.87
N GLN A 57 10.87 -11.69 -1.85
CA GLN A 57 12.27 -11.32 -2.12
C GLN A 57 12.34 -9.90 -2.68
N THR A 58 13.44 -9.21 -2.43
CA THR A 58 13.73 -7.95 -3.10
C THR A 58 14.14 -8.25 -4.54
N VAL A 59 13.45 -7.63 -5.49
CA VAL A 59 13.72 -7.76 -6.92
C VAL A 59 14.28 -6.43 -7.41
N HIS A 60 15.43 -6.49 -8.05
CA HIS A 60 16.04 -5.36 -8.73
C HIS A 60 15.77 -5.50 -10.22
N THR A 61 15.07 -4.54 -10.79
CA THR A 61 14.90 -4.38 -12.23
C THR A 61 15.88 -3.34 -12.76
N GLN A 62 15.82 -3.03 -14.03
CA GLN A 62 16.68 -1.97 -14.60
C GLN A 62 16.33 -0.56 -14.10
N PHE A 63 15.11 -0.38 -13.57
CA PHE A 63 14.55 0.94 -13.23
C PHE A 63 14.01 1.03 -11.81
N ASP A 64 13.83 -0.11 -11.13
CA ASP A 64 13.15 -0.15 -9.84
C ASP A 64 13.75 -1.20 -8.91
N THR A 65 13.64 -0.94 -7.62
CA THR A 65 13.80 -1.95 -6.57
C THR A 65 12.44 -2.22 -5.93
N ILE A 66 11.98 -3.45 -6.00
CA ILE A 66 10.62 -3.84 -5.61
C ILE A 66 10.68 -4.95 -4.56
N GLN A 67 9.92 -4.77 -3.49
CA GLN A 67 9.66 -5.81 -2.51
C GLN A 67 8.19 -5.75 -2.07
N VAL A 68 7.52 -6.89 -2.11
CA VAL A 68 6.11 -7.02 -1.74
C VAL A 68 5.98 -7.63 -0.35
N ARG A 69 5.00 -7.15 0.41
CA ARG A 69 4.56 -7.73 1.67
C ARG A 69 3.11 -8.15 1.53
N ILE A 70 2.80 -9.36 1.96
CA ILE A 70 1.43 -9.88 2.01
C ILE A 70 1.05 -10.24 3.44
N VAL A 71 -0.24 -10.15 3.72
CA VAL A 71 -0.85 -10.71 4.93
C VAL A 71 -1.88 -11.73 4.48
N THR A 72 -1.70 -12.96 4.88
CA THR A 72 -2.62 -14.07 4.57
C THR A 72 -3.34 -14.54 5.83
N VAL A 73 -4.60 -14.90 5.69
CA VAL A 73 -5.43 -15.51 6.74
C VAL A 73 -6.13 -16.72 6.14
N GLY A 74 -5.91 -17.89 6.71
CA GLY A 74 -6.47 -19.13 6.17
C GLY A 74 -6.05 -19.42 4.72
N GLY A 75 -4.84 -19.00 4.33
CA GLY A 75 -4.33 -19.18 2.97
C GLY A 75 -4.80 -18.13 1.95
N GLN A 76 -5.68 -17.22 2.33
CA GLN A 76 -6.15 -16.13 1.45
C GLN A 76 -5.38 -14.84 1.71
N ILE A 77 -5.06 -14.11 0.64
CA ILE A 77 -4.44 -12.79 0.73
C ILE A 77 -5.50 -11.79 1.21
N ARG A 78 -5.32 -11.27 2.43
CA ARG A 78 -6.19 -10.24 3.00
C ARG A 78 -5.66 -8.83 2.76
N SER A 79 -4.33 -8.71 2.70
CA SER A 79 -3.69 -7.44 2.42
C SER A 79 -2.42 -7.67 1.61
N VAL A 80 -2.14 -6.74 0.74
CA VAL A 80 -0.89 -6.68 -0.02
C VAL A 80 -0.40 -5.24 -0.05
N ALA A 81 0.89 -5.05 0.11
CA ALA A 81 1.51 -3.74 0.09
C ALA A 81 2.94 -3.84 -0.46
N PHE A 82 3.46 -2.74 -0.97
CA PHE A 82 4.89 -2.63 -1.23
C PHE A 82 5.63 -2.42 0.10
N ALA A 83 6.55 -3.32 0.41
CA ALA A 83 7.53 -3.11 1.47
C ALA A 83 8.65 -2.19 0.98
N LYS A 84 8.97 -2.28 -0.32
CA LYS A 84 9.86 -1.38 -1.02
C LYS A 84 9.36 -1.19 -2.45
N LEU A 85 9.31 0.05 -2.88
CA LEU A 85 9.07 0.45 -4.26
C LEU A 85 9.85 1.74 -4.47
N ALA A 86 11.00 1.64 -5.09
CA ALA A 86 11.88 2.77 -5.34
C ALA A 86 12.30 2.74 -6.80
N GLY A 87 11.98 3.79 -7.52
CA GLY A 87 12.46 4.05 -8.87
C GLY A 87 13.84 4.68 -8.83
N ASP A 88 14.65 4.40 -9.81
CA ASP A 88 15.99 4.99 -9.94
C ASP A 88 15.94 6.39 -10.57
N GLU A 89 14.81 6.74 -11.20
CA GLU A 89 14.58 8.02 -11.87
C GLU A 89 13.17 8.55 -11.59
N GLN A 90 12.97 9.87 -11.72
CA GLN A 90 11.65 10.52 -11.54
C GLN A 90 10.55 9.92 -12.41
N LEU A 91 10.88 9.50 -13.64
CA LEU A 91 9.91 8.86 -14.52
C LEU A 91 9.44 7.52 -13.95
N SER A 92 10.35 6.74 -13.38
CA SER A 92 10.02 5.49 -12.71
C SER A 92 9.08 5.70 -11.53
N ASP A 93 9.30 6.74 -10.73
CA ASP A 93 8.41 7.08 -9.61
C ASP A 93 7.00 7.44 -10.08
N LEU A 94 6.86 8.17 -11.20
CA LEU A 94 5.54 8.48 -11.79
C LEU A 94 4.83 7.22 -12.31
N ILE A 95 5.57 6.32 -12.97
CA ILE A 95 5.05 5.04 -13.44
C ILE A 95 4.60 4.20 -12.24
N ASN A 96 5.41 4.13 -11.21
CA ASN A 96 5.14 3.37 -9.99
C ASN A 96 3.93 3.90 -9.22
N ALA A 97 3.76 5.22 -9.16
CA ALA A 97 2.59 5.85 -8.54
C ALA A 97 1.27 5.47 -9.24
N HIS A 98 1.32 5.25 -10.56
CA HIS A 98 0.16 4.79 -11.33
C HIS A 98 -0.02 3.27 -11.29
N ALA A 99 1.05 2.52 -11.54
CA ALA A 99 1.00 1.07 -11.64
C ALA A 99 0.79 0.38 -10.28
N GLY A 100 1.36 0.93 -9.22
CA GLY A 100 1.33 0.35 -7.88
C GLY A 100 -0.09 0.00 -7.41
N PRO A 101 -1.03 0.96 -7.31
CA PRO A 101 -2.39 0.69 -6.88
C PRO A 101 -3.12 -0.35 -7.74
N LEU A 102 -2.88 -0.35 -9.05
CA LEU A 102 -3.48 -1.32 -9.97
C LEU A 102 -2.99 -2.74 -9.72
N LEU A 103 -1.69 -2.91 -9.49
CA LEU A 103 -1.10 -4.21 -9.18
C LEU A 103 -1.63 -4.77 -7.86
N LEU A 104 -1.75 -3.94 -6.82
CA LEU A 104 -2.33 -4.32 -5.54
C LEU A 104 -3.78 -4.78 -5.68
N GLN A 105 -4.61 -4.04 -6.40
CA GLN A 105 -6.01 -4.39 -6.66
C GLN A 105 -6.15 -5.70 -7.44
N ARG A 106 -5.33 -5.90 -8.49
CA ARG A 106 -5.33 -7.13 -9.28
C ARG A 106 -4.96 -8.33 -8.43
N THR A 107 -3.96 -8.19 -7.56
CA THR A 107 -3.53 -9.26 -6.64
C THR A 107 -4.65 -9.65 -5.68
N LEU A 108 -5.32 -8.70 -5.04
CA LEU A 108 -6.44 -8.99 -4.14
C LEU A 108 -7.62 -9.66 -4.85
N LYS A 109 -7.85 -9.33 -6.11
CA LYS A 109 -8.89 -9.93 -6.93
C LYS A 109 -8.50 -11.34 -7.41
N ALA A 110 -7.28 -11.52 -7.89
CA ALA A 110 -6.78 -12.79 -8.42
C ALA A 110 -6.38 -13.79 -7.32
N GLN A 111 -6.05 -13.32 -6.11
CA GLN A 111 -5.55 -14.13 -5.00
C GLN A 111 -4.30 -14.95 -5.38
N SER A 112 -3.51 -14.46 -6.33
CA SER A 112 -2.32 -15.13 -6.87
C SER A 112 -1.32 -14.10 -7.41
N ALA A 113 -0.13 -14.57 -7.79
CA ALA A 113 0.85 -13.78 -8.53
C ALA A 113 0.60 -13.77 -10.05
N ASP A 114 -0.36 -14.55 -10.53
CA ASP A 114 -0.76 -14.57 -11.93
C ASP A 114 -1.74 -13.43 -12.21
N ILE A 115 -1.18 -12.25 -12.40
CA ILE A 115 -1.90 -11.01 -12.68
C ILE A 115 -1.38 -10.38 -13.97
N ASP A 116 -2.25 -9.63 -14.64
CA ASP A 116 -1.88 -8.91 -15.85
C ASP A 116 -0.88 -7.79 -15.57
N THR A 117 0.02 -7.57 -16.50
CA THR A 117 0.94 -6.44 -16.48
C THR A 117 0.19 -5.12 -16.67
N VAL A 118 0.70 -4.05 -16.07
CA VAL A 118 0.19 -2.71 -16.29
C VAL A 118 0.87 -2.13 -17.54
N SER A 119 0.06 -1.66 -18.48
CA SER A 119 0.58 -1.04 -19.69
C SER A 119 1.49 0.15 -19.36
N GLY A 120 2.67 0.17 -19.96
CA GLY A 120 3.68 1.19 -19.67
C GLY A 120 4.55 0.94 -18.43
N ALA A 121 4.24 -0.11 -17.64
CA ALA A 121 4.98 -0.47 -16.42
C ALA A 121 5.37 -1.95 -16.41
N THR A 122 5.89 -2.45 -17.52
CA THR A 122 6.21 -3.89 -17.67
C THR A 122 7.27 -4.34 -16.66
N TYR A 123 8.35 -3.61 -16.51
CA TYR A 123 9.43 -3.95 -15.58
C TYR A 123 8.96 -3.94 -14.12
N THR A 124 8.18 -2.93 -13.74
CA THR A 124 7.57 -2.84 -12.41
C THR A 124 6.59 -4.00 -12.17
N SER A 125 5.78 -4.34 -13.18
CA SER A 125 4.83 -5.46 -13.10
C SER A 125 5.53 -6.80 -12.95
N ASP A 126 6.58 -7.05 -13.71
CA ASP A 126 7.34 -8.30 -13.65
C ASP A 126 8.10 -8.44 -12.33
N GLY A 127 8.75 -7.39 -11.88
CA GLY A 127 9.41 -7.37 -10.57
C GLY A 127 8.44 -7.58 -9.42
N TYR A 128 7.25 -6.95 -9.51
CA TYR A 128 6.18 -7.15 -8.56
C TYR A 128 5.69 -8.60 -8.51
N ARG A 129 5.38 -9.20 -9.65
CA ARG A 129 4.94 -10.61 -9.75
C ARG A 129 5.96 -11.56 -9.17
N GLN A 130 7.24 -11.37 -9.47
CA GLN A 130 8.32 -12.20 -8.94
C GLN A 130 8.44 -12.09 -7.41
N SER A 131 8.37 -10.87 -6.87
CA SER A 131 8.40 -10.64 -5.43
C SER A 131 7.16 -11.23 -4.74
N LEU A 132 5.97 -11.03 -5.33
CA LEU A 132 4.71 -11.57 -4.84
C LEU A 132 4.70 -13.10 -4.82
N GLN A 133 5.17 -13.75 -5.88
CA GLN A 133 5.29 -15.22 -5.94
C GLN A 133 6.17 -15.73 -4.81
N SER A 134 7.31 -15.10 -4.59
CA SER A 134 8.20 -15.45 -3.46
C SER A 134 7.53 -15.29 -2.10
N ALA A 135 6.68 -14.26 -1.93
CA ALA A 135 5.92 -14.07 -0.70
C ALA A 135 4.87 -15.17 -0.49
N LEU A 136 4.14 -15.52 -1.55
CA LEU A 136 3.14 -16.60 -1.52
C LEU A 136 3.77 -17.97 -1.21
N ASP A 137 4.90 -18.30 -1.82
CA ASP A 137 5.63 -19.54 -1.56
C ASP A 137 6.09 -19.63 -0.10
N LYS A 138 6.55 -18.52 0.47
CA LYS A 138 6.94 -18.47 1.88
C LYS A 138 5.72 -18.60 2.80
N ALA A 139 4.61 -17.93 2.46
CA ALA A 139 3.36 -18.04 3.23
C ALA A 139 2.82 -19.46 3.23
N ALA A 140 2.81 -20.14 2.09
CA ALA A 140 2.38 -21.53 1.96
C ALA A 140 3.22 -22.47 2.86
N ARG A 141 4.54 -22.27 2.90
CA ARG A 141 5.43 -23.05 3.76
C ARG A 141 5.24 -22.77 5.24
N ALA A 142 4.84 -21.54 5.60
CA ALA A 142 4.57 -21.17 7.00
C ALA A 142 3.28 -21.80 7.53
N VAL A 143 2.30 -22.01 6.64
CA VAL A 143 1.01 -22.65 6.98
C VAL A 143 1.09 -24.17 6.96
N SER A 144 1.97 -24.76 6.16
CA SER A 144 2.20 -26.21 6.16
C SER A 144 3.17 -26.60 7.29
N PRO A 145 2.74 -27.30 8.34
CA PRO A 145 3.67 -27.82 9.34
C PRO A 145 4.63 -28.79 8.65
N ARG A 146 5.92 -28.54 8.83
CA ARG A 146 6.98 -29.42 8.35
C ARG A 146 6.74 -30.81 8.97
N PRO A 147 6.59 -31.89 8.19
CA PRO A 147 6.61 -33.22 8.77
C PRO A 147 7.96 -33.42 9.46
N ALA A 148 7.90 -33.82 10.70
CA ALA A 148 9.06 -34.13 11.53
C ALA A 148 9.83 -35.36 10.97
#